data_b0aafa7687c2e4814a72336aca081416
#
_entry.id   b0aafa7687c2e4814a72336aca081416
#
_cell.length_a   1.000
_cell.length_b   1.000
_cell.length_c   1.000
_cell.angle_alpha   90.00
_cell.angle_beta   90.00
_cell.angle_gamma   90.00
#
_symmetry.space_group_name_H-M   'P 1'
#
loop_
_entity.id
_entity.type
_entity.pdbx_description
1 polymer ?
#
loop_
_entity_poly.entity_id
_entity_poly.type
_entity_poly.pdbx_seq_one_letter_code
_entity_poly.pdbx_strand_id
1 'polypeptide(L)'
;LQEIGRPFVVLLNSAEPHSSRAASIVEEIAEKYGVNCLAVNCQTLSEQEIQGLLRGLLYEFPLQELDVFLPSWVDALPGDHPIKSGLYQSVAAETAELCCIRQLAPHLASLQAAENVEDAGIERIDLGRGVAQARVRLPRSLFYQTLTERSGLAVSDDGDLMQLLTELADAKRQYDRVAP
;
A
#
# COMPACT_ATOMS: atom_id res chain seq x y z
N LEU A 1 24.11 9.66 -13.64
CA LEU A 1 22.74 10.10 -13.30
C LEU A 1 22.38 9.67 -11.87
N GLN A 2 22.70 8.44 -11.47
CA GLN A 2 22.52 7.99 -10.08
C GLN A 2 23.20 8.93 -9.07
N GLU A 3 24.45 9.30 -9.29
CA GLU A 3 25.24 10.20 -8.41
C GLU A 3 24.58 11.57 -8.18
N ILE A 4 23.81 12.04 -9.16
CA ILE A 4 23.13 13.34 -9.10
C ILE A 4 21.64 13.22 -8.77
N GLY A 5 21.18 12.00 -8.42
CA GLY A 5 19.81 11.74 -8.00
C GLY A 5 18.73 12.05 -9.06
N ARG A 6 19.06 11.99 -10.35
CA ARG A 6 18.10 12.25 -11.42
C ARG A 6 17.42 10.96 -11.86
N PRO A 7 16.07 10.95 -11.98
CA PRO A 7 15.34 9.79 -12.47
C PRO A 7 15.74 9.49 -13.91
N PHE A 8 15.98 8.21 -14.20
CA PHE A 8 16.31 7.75 -15.56
C PHE A 8 15.94 6.27 -15.73
N VAL A 9 15.83 5.87 -16.98
CA VAL A 9 15.62 4.48 -17.40
C VAL A 9 16.72 4.12 -18.38
N VAL A 10 17.24 2.91 -18.29
CA VAL A 10 18.23 2.38 -19.24
C VAL A 10 17.48 1.69 -20.37
N LEU A 11 17.83 2.01 -21.61
CA LEU A 11 17.29 1.32 -22.78
C LEU A 11 18.36 0.44 -23.40
N LEU A 12 18.10 -0.87 -23.44
CA LEU A 12 18.89 -1.84 -24.20
C LEU A 12 18.38 -1.87 -25.65
N ASN A 13 19.12 -1.27 -26.57
CA ASN A 13 18.75 -1.35 -27.98
C ASN A 13 19.10 -2.72 -28.55
N SER A 14 18.09 -3.46 -28.96
CA SER A 14 18.21 -4.82 -29.53
C SER A 14 17.34 -4.94 -30.79
N ALA A 15 17.84 -5.64 -31.79
CA ALA A 15 17.03 -6.01 -32.95
C ALA A 15 15.88 -6.96 -32.59
N GLU A 16 16.08 -7.78 -31.54
CA GLU A 16 15.11 -8.73 -31.02
C GLU A 16 14.87 -8.50 -29.51
N PRO A 17 14.10 -7.43 -29.15
CA PRO A 17 13.93 -7.04 -27.74
C PRO A 17 13.20 -8.10 -26.89
N HIS A 18 12.42 -8.97 -27.50
CA HIS A 18 11.68 -10.04 -26.82
C HIS A 18 12.45 -11.37 -26.77
N SER A 19 13.72 -11.42 -27.21
CA SER A 19 14.52 -12.62 -27.13
C SER A 19 14.94 -12.94 -25.69
N SER A 20 15.14 -14.22 -25.38
CA SER A 20 15.64 -14.66 -24.07
C SER A 20 16.99 -14.04 -23.73
N ARG A 21 17.84 -13.81 -24.74
CA ARG A 21 19.13 -13.14 -24.57
C ARG A 21 18.97 -11.69 -24.14
N ALA A 22 18.04 -10.96 -24.75
CA ALA A 22 17.76 -9.56 -24.37
C ALA A 22 17.20 -9.50 -22.93
N ALA A 23 16.30 -10.40 -22.58
CA ALA A 23 15.76 -10.50 -21.20
C ALA A 23 16.87 -10.76 -20.17
N SER A 24 17.76 -11.73 -20.41
CA SER A 24 18.88 -12.00 -19.50
C SER A 24 19.83 -10.79 -19.31
N ILE A 25 20.09 -10.04 -20.37
CA ILE A 25 20.94 -8.83 -20.29
C ILE A 25 20.21 -7.73 -19.48
N VAL A 26 18.90 -7.57 -19.68
CA VAL A 26 18.08 -6.61 -18.91
C VAL A 26 18.11 -6.94 -17.43
N GLU A 27 17.93 -8.21 -17.05
CA GLU A 27 18.01 -8.68 -15.67
C GLU A 27 19.40 -8.44 -15.08
N GLU A 28 20.47 -8.80 -15.79
CA GLU A 28 21.85 -8.57 -15.34
C GLU A 28 22.13 -7.08 -15.07
N ILE A 29 21.67 -6.18 -15.95
CA ILE A 29 21.84 -4.74 -15.77
C ILE A 29 21.03 -4.25 -14.57
N ALA A 30 19.77 -4.69 -14.46
CA ALA A 30 18.88 -4.31 -13.37
C ALA A 30 19.44 -4.73 -12.00
N GLU A 31 19.89 -5.99 -11.88
CA GLU A 31 20.48 -6.51 -10.64
C GLU A 31 21.80 -5.83 -10.29
N LYS A 32 22.70 -5.68 -11.26
CA LYS A 32 24.05 -5.14 -11.02
C LYS A 32 24.06 -3.67 -10.64
N TYR A 33 23.17 -2.88 -11.21
CA TYR A 33 23.15 -1.43 -11.06
C TYR A 33 21.95 -0.88 -10.29
N GLY A 34 20.98 -1.72 -9.94
CA GLY A 34 19.76 -1.31 -9.25
C GLY A 34 18.90 -0.33 -10.07
N VAL A 35 18.93 -0.45 -11.41
CA VAL A 35 18.27 0.48 -12.33
C VAL A 35 17.17 -0.20 -13.14
N ASN A 36 16.16 0.58 -13.54
CA ASN A 36 15.17 0.08 -14.49
C ASN A 36 15.78 0.00 -15.88
N CYS A 37 15.78 -1.19 -16.48
CA CYS A 37 16.28 -1.45 -17.81
C CYS A 37 15.19 -2.06 -18.69
N LEU A 38 15.03 -1.55 -19.90
CA LEU A 38 14.03 -2.01 -20.86
C LEU A 38 14.68 -2.34 -22.20
N ALA A 39 14.38 -3.51 -22.77
CA ALA A 39 14.83 -3.86 -24.11
C ALA A 39 13.86 -3.26 -25.15
N VAL A 40 14.38 -2.57 -26.14
CA VAL A 40 13.62 -1.93 -27.22
C VAL A 40 14.35 -2.05 -28.54
N ASN A 41 13.62 -1.99 -29.65
CA ASN A 41 14.21 -1.79 -30.97
C ASN A 41 14.00 -0.34 -31.39
N CYS A 42 15.03 0.48 -31.28
CA CYS A 42 14.94 1.92 -31.59
C CYS A 42 14.60 2.22 -33.04
N GLN A 43 14.77 1.26 -33.98
CA GLN A 43 14.42 1.45 -35.38
C GLN A 43 12.93 1.25 -35.69
N THR A 44 12.25 0.45 -34.87
CA THR A 44 10.85 0.08 -35.09
C THR A 44 9.94 0.50 -33.94
N LEU A 45 10.41 1.40 -33.07
CA LEU A 45 9.67 1.87 -31.91
C LEU A 45 8.34 2.49 -32.33
N SER A 46 7.25 1.90 -31.85
CA SER A 46 5.90 2.41 -32.05
C SER A 46 5.57 3.52 -31.07
N GLU A 47 4.56 4.32 -31.36
CA GLU A 47 4.06 5.36 -30.46
C GLU A 47 3.63 4.79 -29.10
N GLN A 48 3.01 3.61 -29.09
CA GLN A 48 2.60 2.94 -27.84
C GLN A 48 3.78 2.52 -26.97
N GLU A 49 4.86 2.03 -27.60
CA GLU A 49 6.09 1.69 -26.88
C GLU A 49 6.77 2.95 -26.32
N ILE A 50 6.80 4.04 -27.08
CA ILE A 50 7.33 5.33 -26.59
C ILE A 50 6.53 5.81 -25.38
N GLN A 51 5.20 5.76 -25.42
CA GLN A 51 4.33 6.11 -24.30
C GLN A 51 4.59 5.21 -23.09
N GLY A 52 4.83 3.90 -23.32
CA GLY A 52 5.22 2.95 -22.26
C GLY A 52 6.55 3.31 -21.61
N LEU A 53 7.57 3.68 -22.41
CA LEU A 53 8.88 4.13 -21.92
C LEU A 53 8.77 5.40 -21.08
N LEU A 54 8.01 6.39 -21.57
CA LEU A 54 7.77 7.64 -20.82
C LEU A 54 7.04 7.38 -19.51
N ARG A 55 6.05 6.51 -19.52
CA ARG A 55 5.37 6.08 -18.29
C ARG A 55 6.34 5.40 -17.33
N GLY A 56 7.19 4.47 -17.83
CA GLY A 56 8.23 3.83 -17.04
C GLY A 56 9.18 4.83 -16.38
N LEU A 57 9.58 5.88 -17.12
CA LEU A 57 10.40 6.95 -16.58
C LEU A 57 9.68 7.70 -15.43
N LEU A 58 8.38 7.95 -15.55
CA LEU A 58 7.61 8.62 -14.48
C LEU A 58 7.58 7.82 -13.19
N TYR A 59 7.63 6.50 -13.25
CA TYR A 59 7.71 5.64 -12.07
C TYR A 59 9.07 5.71 -11.35
N GLU A 60 10.13 6.18 -12.02
CA GLU A 60 11.45 6.43 -11.39
C GLU A 60 11.51 7.79 -10.67
N PHE A 61 10.47 8.62 -10.79
CA PHE A 61 10.40 9.88 -10.06
C PHE A 61 10.30 9.64 -8.55
N PRO A 62 10.88 10.56 -7.74
CA PRO A 62 10.84 10.44 -6.30
C PRO A 62 9.41 10.47 -5.78
N LEU A 63 9.14 9.59 -4.82
CA LEU A 63 7.93 9.65 -4.02
C LEU A 63 8.08 10.80 -3.01
N GLN A 64 7.18 11.78 -3.06
CA GLN A 64 7.18 12.93 -2.18
C GLN A 64 6.30 12.73 -0.96
N GLU A 65 5.17 12.04 -1.16
CA GLU A 65 4.16 11.83 -0.12
C GLU A 65 3.47 10.48 -0.34
N LEU A 66 3.27 9.74 0.74
CA LEU A 66 2.51 8.51 0.76
C LEU A 66 1.45 8.58 1.86
N ASP A 67 0.19 8.68 1.45
CA ASP A 67 -0.95 8.56 2.34
C ASP A 67 -1.32 7.09 2.51
N VAL A 68 -1.24 6.57 3.73
CA VAL A 68 -1.67 5.20 4.03
C VAL A 68 -2.96 5.23 4.83
N PHE A 69 -4.04 4.75 4.22
CA PHE A 69 -5.37 4.70 4.84
C PHE A 69 -5.57 3.36 5.56
N LEU A 70 -5.77 3.44 6.85
CA LEU A 70 -6.17 2.33 7.72
C LEU A 70 -7.68 2.36 7.97
N PRO A 71 -8.32 1.25 8.38
CA PRO A 71 -9.71 1.27 8.81
C PRO A 71 -9.92 2.24 10.00
N SER A 72 -10.97 3.06 9.93
CA SER A 72 -11.23 4.13 10.91
C SER A 72 -11.37 3.65 12.36
N TRP A 73 -11.77 2.40 12.59
CA TRP A 73 -11.85 1.84 13.95
C TRP A 73 -10.48 1.70 14.61
N VAL A 74 -9.39 1.56 13.83
CA VAL A 74 -8.01 1.53 14.35
C VAL A 74 -7.65 2.87 14.99
N ASP A 75 -8.14 3.98 14.43
CA ASP A 75 -7.91 5.32 15.00
C ASP A 75 -8.55 5.49 16.38
N ALA A 76 -9.69 4.81 16.60
CA ALA A 76 -10.38 4.82 17.88
C ALA A 76 -9.69 4.00 18.98
N LEU A 77 -8.66 3.20 18.64
CA LEU A 77 -7.87 2.47 19.61
C LEU A 77 -6.88 3.39 20.34
N PRO A 78 -6.57 3.13 21.62
CA PRO A 78 -5.49 3.79 22.33
C PRO A 78 -4.16 3.68 21.57
N GLY A 79 -3.26 4.66 21.75
CA GLY A 79 -1.98 4.69 21.05
C GLY A 79 -1.05 3.51 21.37
N ASP A 80 -1.17 2.95 22.55
CA ASP A 80 -0.43 1.80 23.07
C ASP A 80 -1.07 0.44 22.74
N HIS A 81 -2.23 0.45 22.05
CA HIS A 81 -2.91 -0.79 21.69
C HIS A 81 -2.05 -1.63 20.73
N PRO A 82 -1.84 -2.95 21.00
CA PRO A 82 -0.91 -3.79 20.23
C PRO A 82 -1.20 -3.80 18.73
N ILE A 83 -2.46 -3.88 18.32
CA ILE A 83 -2.86 -3.84 16.91
C ILE A 83 -2.46 -2.51 16.27
N LYS A 84 -2.76 -1.39 16.93
CA LYS A 84 -2.44 -0.06 16.40
C LYS A 84 -0.93 0.13 16.28
N SER A 85 -0.20 -0.10 17.35
CA SER A 85 1.26 0.06 17.38
C SER A 85 1.97 -0.88 16.40
N GLY A 86 1.53 -2.15 16.29
CA GLY A 86 2.07 -3.12 15.35
C GLY A 86 1.86 -2.70 13.90
N LEU A 87 0.65 -2.26 13.53
CA LEU A 87 0.35 -1.76 12.18
C LEU A 87 1.19 -0.52 11.82
N TYR A 88 1.28 0.46 12.72
CA TYR A 88 2.09 1.65 12.47
C TYR A 88 3.57 1.31 12.32
N GLN A 89 4.09 0.38 13.12
CA GLN A 89 5.48 -0.09 12.99
C GLN A 89 5.70 -0.82 11.66
N SER A 90 4.80 -1.71 11.24
CA SER A 90 4.90 -2.41 9.96
C SER A 90 4.85 -1.44 8.79
N VAL A 91 3.92 -0.49 8.79
CA VAL A 91 3.85 0.56 7.75
C VAL A 91 5.13 1.38 7.74
N ALA A 92 5.62 1.84 8.89
CA ALA A 92 6.83 2.64 8.98
C ALA A 92 8.06 1.88 8.50
N ALA A 93 8.19 0.59 8.83
CA ALA A 93 9.31 -0.25 8.39
C ALA A 93 9.31 -0.44 6.88
N GLU A 94 8.15 -0.76 6.29
CA GLU A 94 8.03 -0.98 4.84
C GLU A 94 8.15 0.31 4.02
N THR A 95 7.87 1.47 4.62
CA THR A 95 7.93 2.75 3.90
C THR A 95 9.24 3.52 4.11
N ALA A 96 10.06 3.13 5.07
CA ALA A 96 11.29 3.85 5.45
C ALA A 96 12.32 3.99 4.30
N GLU A 97 12.40 3.00 3.41
CA GLU A 97 13.37 2.94 2.32
C GLU A 97 12.78 3.32 0.96
N LEU A 98 11.51 3.77 0.93
CA LEU A 98 10.85 4.17 -0.31
C LEU A 98 11.45 5.47 -0.84
N CYS A 99 12.06 5.40 -2.03
CA CYS A 99 12.65 6.53 -2.71
C CYS A 99 11.87 6.96 -3.96
N CYS A 100 11.25 6.02 -4.66
CA CYS A 100 10.55 6.27 -5.92
C CYS A 100 9.24 5.48 -6.00
N ILE A 101 8.37 5.92 -6.92
CA ILE A 101 7.03 5.36 -7.10
C ILE A 101 7.07 3.87 -7.49
N ARG A 102 8.08 3.44 -8.25
CA ARG A 102 8.25 2.05 -8.66
C ARG A 102 8.33 1.07 -7.49
N GLN A 103 8.88 1.50 -6.37
CA GLN A 103 9.07 0.66 -5.19
C GLN A 103 7.78 0.42 -4.39
N LEU A 104 6.73 1.22 -4.60
CA LEU A 104 5.47 1.10 -3.84
C LEU A 104 4.85 -0.29 -3.90
N ALA A 105 4.71 -0.85 -5.11
CA ALA A 105 4.01 -2.13 -5.25
C ALA A 105 4.70 -3.31 -4.54
N PRO A 106 6.04 -3.49 -4.63
CA PRO A 106 6.75 -4.51 -3.87
C PRO A 106 6.61 -4.33 -2.35
N HIS A 107 6.78 -3.11 -1.84
CA HIS A 107 6.70 -2.84 -0.40
C HIS A 107 5.28 -3.02 0.16
N LEU A 108 4.24 -2.65 -0.61
CA LEU A 108 2.85 -2.94 -0.21
C LEU A 108 2.53 -4.43 -0.25
N ALA A 109 3.13 -5.18 -1.19
CA ALA A 109 3.01 -6.65 -1.18
C ALA A 109 3.69 -7.28 0.05
N SER A 110 4.83 -6.74 0.50
CA SER A 110 5.47 -7.14 1.76
C SER A 110 4.60 -6.79 2.96
N LEU A 111 3.98 -5.62 2.98
CA LEU A 111 3.04 -5.22 4.03
C LEU A 111 1.81 -6.13 4.11
N GLN A 112 1.35 -6.67 2.98
CA GLN A 112 0.26 -7.65 2.95
C GLN A 112 0.63 -8.96 3.66
N ALA A 113 1.91 -9.30 3.75
CA ALA A 113 2.39 -10.46 4.50
C ALA A 113 2.52 -10.20 6.02
N ALA A 114 2.31 -8.96 6.46
CA ALA A 114 2.37 -8.62 7.88
C ALA A 114 1.18 -9.18 8.66
N GLU A 115 1.38 -9.37 9.95
CA GLU A 115 0.34 -9.86 10.85
C GLU A 115 -0.87 -8.92 10.87
N ASN A 116 -2.06 -9.49 10.84
CA ASN A 116 -3.34 -8.79 10.87
C ASN A 116 -3.65 -7.92 9.62
N VAL A 117 -2.92 -8.07 8.54
CA VAL A 117 -3.23 -7.42 7.26
C VAL A 117 -3.90 -8.44 6.33
N GLU A 118 -5.08 -8.09 5.83
CA GLU A 118 -5.81 -8.89 4.83
C GLU A 118 -5.41 -8.51 3.41
N ASP A 119 -5.23 -7.21 3.18
CA ASP A 119 -4.88 -6.68 1.87
C ASP A 119 -4.20 -5.32 2.02
N ALA A 120 -3.22 -5.05 1.16
CA ALA A 120 -2.57 -3.75 1.07
C ALA A 120 -2.35 -3.39 -0.41
N GLY A 121 -2.94 -2.30 -0.87
CA GLY A 121 -2.91 -1.94 -2.27
C GLY A 121 -2.87 -0.44 -2.53
N ILE A 122 -2.42 -0.10 -3.73
CA ILE A 122 -2.41 1.29 -4.21
C ILE A 122 -3.82 1.66 -4.67
N GLU A 123 -4.37 2.76 -4.14
CA GLU A 123 -5.64 3.31 -4.61
C GLU A 123 -5.45 4.33 -5.72
N ARG A 124 -4.43 5.19 -5.56
CA ARG A 124 -4.19 6.29 -6.50
C ARG A 124 -2.72 6.67 -6.52
N ILE A 125 -2.24 7.04 -7.69
CA ILE A 125 -0.92 7.68 -7.87
C ILE A 125 -1.09 8.94 -8.69
N ASP A 126 -0.56 10.04 -8.18
CA ASP A 126 -0.37 11.29 -8.93
C ASP A 126 1.11 11.40 -9.32
N LEU A 127 1.43 10.93 -10.52
CA LEU A 127 2.80 10.91 -11.04
C LEU A 127 3.38 12.32 -11.20
N GLY A 128 2.54 13.32 -11.46
CA GLY A 128 2.99 14.70 -11.63
C GLY A 128 3.44 15.34 -10.33
N ARG A 129 2.84 14.95 -9.21
CA ARG A 129 3.14 15.50 -7.88
C ARG A 129 4.03 14.57 -7.05
N GLY A 130 4.22 13.32 -7.47
CA GLY A 130 4.93 12.31 -6.68
C GLY A 130 4.15 11.87 -5.43
N VAL A 131 2.81 11.93 -5.47
CA VAL A 131 1.94 11.57 -4.35
C VAL A 131 1.29 10.23 -4.64
N ALA A 132 1.29 9.33 -3.65
CA ALA A 132 0.59 8.06 -3.75
C ALA A 132 -0.36 7.87 -2.55
N GLN A 133 -1.44 7.16 -2.80
CA GLN A 133 -2.43 6.78 -1.80
C GLN A 133 -2.53 5.26 -1.77
N ALA A 134 -2.31 4.68 -0.62
CA ALA A 134 -2.41 3.25 -0.37
C ALA A 134 -3.49 2.97 0.68
N ARG A 135 -4.17 1.86 0.55
CA ARG A 135 -5.14 1.39 1.53
C ARG A 135 -4.74 0.04 2.08
N VAL A 136 -4.77 -0.07 3.39
CA VAL A 136 -4.58 -1.32 4.12
C VAL A 136 -5.93 -1.78 4.64
N ARG A 137 -6.27 -3.04 4.38
CA ARG A 137 -7.47 -3.70 4.89
C ARG A 137 -7.09 -4.71 5.95
N LEU A 138 -7.90 -4.78 6.97
CA LEU A 138 -7.73 -5.72 8.07
C LEU A 138 -8.89 -6.71 8.07
N PRO A 139 -8.70 -7.95 8.52
CA PRO A 139 -9.76 -8.93 8.65
C PRO A 139 -10.90 -8.40 9.52
N ARG A 140 -12.12 -8.59 9.06
CA ARG A 140 -13.31 -8.15 9.80
C ARG A 140 -13.46 -8.82 11.16
N SER A 141 -13.00 -10.05 11.27
CA SER A 141 -12.91 -10.79 12.53
C SER A 141 -12.08 -10.07 13.59
N LEU A 142 -11.00 -9.41 13.17
CA LEU A 142 -10.14 -8.63 14.07
C LEU A 142 -10.89 -7.45 14.71
N PHE A 143 -11.76 -6.79 13.93
CA PHE A 143 -12.63 -5.73 14.46
C PHE A 143 -13.54 -6.25 15.56
N TYR A 144 -14.24 -7.39 15.35
CA TYR A 144 -15.15 -7.96 16.34
C TYR A 144 -14.42 -8.49 17.57
N GLN A 145 -13.26 -9.12 17.40
CA GLN A 145 -12.41 -9.52 18.52
C GLN A 145 -12.02 -8.32 19.38
N THR A 146 -11.52 -7.27 18.76
CA THR A 146 -11.13 -6.05 19.46
C THR A 146 -12.32 -5.38 20.16
N LEU A 147 -13.48 -5.37 19.51
CA LEU A 147 -14.70 -4.83 20.08
C LEU A 147 -15.15 -5.64 21.32
N THR A 148 -15.12 -6.97 21.23
CA THR A 148 -15.43 -7.89 22.35
C THR A 148 -14.45 -7.69 23.51
N GLU A 149 -13.16 -7.63 23.26
CA GLU A 149 -12.13 -7.40 24.27
C GLU A 149 -12.32 -6.08 25.02
N ARG A 150 -12.67 -5.01 24.29
CA ARG A 150 -12.82 -3.69 24.88
C ARG A 150 -14.14 -3.43 25.56
N SER A 151 -15.22 -4.00 25.04
CA SER A 151 -16.56 -3.81 25.59
C SER A 151 -16.91 -4.84 26.67
N GLY A 152 -16.25 -6.00 26.66
CA GLY A 152 -16.62 -7.16 27.47
C GLY A 152 -17.90 -7.85 26.99
N LEU A 153 -18.42 -7.47 25.83
CA LEU A 153 -19.66 -7.97 25.23
C LEU A 153 -19.34 -8.87 24.04
N ALA A 154 -19.91 -10.06 23.98
CA ALA A 154 -19.67 -10.97 22.87
C ALA A 154 -20.31 -10.43 21.59
N VAL A 155 -19.50 -10.14 20.58
CA VAL A 155 -19.91 -9.67 19.26
C VAL A 155 -19.09 -10.42 18.22
N SER A 156 -19.75 -11.17 17.36
CA SER A 156 -19.09 -12.02 16.36
C SER A 156 -19.32 -11.54 14.92
N ASP A 157 -20.41 -10.82 14.68
CA ASP A 157 -20.80 -10.34 13.35
C ASP A 157 -21.61 -9.03 13.43
N ASP A 158 -22.03 -8.54 12.25
CA ASP A 158 -22.85 -7.32 12.12
C ASP A 158 -24.23 -7.46 12.77
N GLY A 159 -24.79 -8.66 12.83
CA GLY A 159 -26.08 -8.94 13.44
C GLY A 159 -26.00 -8.77 14.95
N ASP A 160 -25.02 -9.40 15.59
CA ASP A 160 -24.76 -9.26 17.02
C ASP A 160 -24.53 -7.80 17.39
N LEU A 161 -23.72 -7.08 16.60
CA LEU A 161 -23.45 -5.65 16.81
C LEU A 161 -24.75 -4.82 16.74
N MET A 162 -25.59 -5.06 15.76
CA MET A 162 -26.86 -4.34 15.59
C MET A 162 -27.79 -4.60 16.77
N GLN A 163 -27.93 -5.86 17.20
CA GLN A 163 -28.74 -6.23 18.37
C GLN A 163 -28.23 -5.53 19.62
N LEU A 164 -26.93 -5.61 19.87
CA LEU A 164 -26.30 -4.99 21.04
C LEU A 164 -26.51 -3.48 21.08
N LEU A 165 -26.33 -2.79 19.92
CA LEU A 165 -26.57 -1.35 19.82
C LEU A 165 -28.04 -0.99 20.13
N THR A 166 -28.98 -1.84 19.71
CA THR A 166 -30.41 -1.65 20.00
C THR A 166 -30.69 -1.79 21.49
N GLU A 167 -30.16 -2.83 22.12
CA GLU A 167 -30.31 -3.07 23.57
C GLU A 167 -29.69 -1.92 24.39
N LEU A 168 -28.48 -1.48 24.02
CA LEU A 168 -27.82 -0.35 24.68
C LEU A 168 -28.59 0.97 24.50
N ALA A 169 -29.17 1.21 23.32
CA ALA A 169 -30.01 2.39 23.08
C ALA A 169 -31.28 2.38 23.92
N ASP A 170 -31.89 1.21 24.13
CA ASP A 170 -33.05 1.07 25.01
C ASP A 170 -32.68 1.25 26.47
N ALA A 171 -31.59 0.65 26.91
CA ALA A 171 -31.07 0.83 28.27
C ALA A 171 -30.75 2.29 28.57
N LYS A 172 -30.10 2.99 27.62
CA LYS A 172 -29.82 4.43 27.71
C LYS A 172 -31.10 5.25 27.83
N ARG A 173 -32.09 4.98 27.00
CA ARG A 173 -33.41 5.66 27.07
C ARG A 173 -34.09 5.47 28.41
N GLN A 174 -33.99 4.28 29.02
CA GLN A 174 -34.52 4.03 30.34
C GLN A 174 -33.75 4.79 31.40
N TYR A 175 -32.43 4.77 31.36
CA TYR A 175 -31.56 5.53 32.26
C TYR A 175 -31.83 7.02 32.23
N ASP A 176 -31.92 7.62 31.03
CA ASP A 176 -32.17 9.06 30.83
C ASP A 176 -33.55 9.50 31.35
N ARG A 177 -34.50 8.55 31.54
CA ARG A 177 -35.82 8.83 32.17
C ARG A 177 -35.77 8.82 33.69
N VAL A 178 -34.79 8.17 34.29
CA VAL A 178 -34.67 7.97 35.74
C VAL A 178 -33.56 8.86 36.32
N ALA A 179 -32.58 9.20 35.52
CA ALA A 179 -31.51 10.13 35.95
C ALA A 179 -32.07 11.56 36.04
N PRO A 180 -31.90 12.28 37.15
CA PRO A 180 -32.38 13.64 37.33
C PRO A 180 -31.67 14.65 36.46
#